data_1e88b1b1312ac1715aa6a40c30867f6d
#
_entry.id   1e88b1b1312ac1715aa6a40c30867f6d
#
_cell.length_a   1.000
_cell.length_b   1.000
_cell.length_c   1.000
_cell.angle_alpha   90.00
_cell.angle_beta   90.00
_cell.angle_gamma   90.00
#
_symmetry.space_group_name_H-M   'P 1'
#
loop_
_entity.id
_entity.type
_entity.pdbx_description
1 polymer ?
#
loop_
_entity_poly.entity_id
_entity_poly.type
_entity_poly.pdbx_seq_one_letter_code
_entity_poly.pdbx_strand_id
1 'polypeptide(L)'
;MVKDIVQIHQCRFLNYWKGLHAIVWRISKVGYREGITAGKEAALQEGFDAGFADTGAPIGRELGILRGMSSAILVLLRSSTTVNEKESIQADAQEISSQLSRIRFSDIMPRDVEAEEHARQHLEEEGVGIDVHEKIAATRDMEGIEDMLSNLAAGTNITSTTRPSVNDVRIVKDRLKVLSDRLNLQFDI
;
A
#
# COMPACT_ATOMS: atom_id res chain seq x y z
N MET A 1 39.31 58.93 -29.42
CA MET A 1 37.88 59.15 -29.73
C MET A 1 37.24 58.01 -30.50
N VAL A 2 37.75 57.51 -31.65
CA VAL A 2 37.11 56.38 -32.40
C VAL A 2 37.31 55.05 -31.69
N LYS A 3 38.46 54.80 -31.10
CA LYS A 3 38.77 53.52 -30.37
C LYS A 3 37.90 53.39 -29.12
N ASP A 4 37.57 54.43 -28.45
CA ASP A 4 36.78 54.43 -27.21
C ASP A 4 35.31 54.06 -27.49
N ILE A 5 34.76 54.51 -28.64
CA ILE A 5 33.42 54.22 -29.08
C ILE A 5 33.26 52.71 -29.44
N VAL A 6 34.25 52.14 -30.15
CA VAL A 6 34.26 50.74 -30.51
C VAL A 6 34.35 49.84 -29.25
N GLN A 7 35.12 50.22 -28.27
CA GLN A 7 35.29 49.48 -27.02
C GLN A 7 34.01 49.50 -26.17
N ILE A 8 33.32 50.62 -26.13
CA ILE A 8 32.04 50.73 -25.43
C ILE A 8 30.94 49.85 -26.10
N HIS A 9 30.90 49.82 -27.42
CA HIS A 9 29.95 48.95 -28.16
C HIS A 9 30.25 47.46 -27.95
N GLN A 10 31.50 47.08 -27.95
CA GLN A 10 31.93 45.70 -27.65
C GLN A 10 31.56 45.25 -26.22
N CYS A 11 31.81 46.13 -25.23
CA CYS A 11 31.44 45.84 -23.84
C CYS A 11 29.89 45.71 -23.66
N ARG A 12 29.10 46.58 -24.33
CA ARG A 12 27.67 46.50 -24.31
C ARG A 12 27.11 45.22 -24.94
N PHE A 13 27.68 44.83 -26.06
CA PHE A 13 27.34 43.62 -26.75
C PHE A 13 27.64 42.37 -25.93
N LEU A 14 28.83 42.30 -25.33
CA LEU A 14 29.21 41.20 -24.43
C LEU A 14 28.33 41.09 -23.19
N ASN A 15 27.94 42.20 -22.60
CA ASN A 15 27.06 42.20 -21.45
C ASN A 15 25.63 41.77 -21.82
N TYR A 16 25.14 42.15 -22.99
CA TYR A 16 23.85 41.68 -23.52
C TYR A 16 23.84 40.17 -23.72
N TRP A 17 24.90 39.62 -24.35
CA TRP A 17 25.03 38.17 -24.56
C TRP A 17 25.14 37.39 -23.24
N LYS A 18 25.86 37.90 -22.27
CA LYS A 18 25.95 37.29 -20.92
C LYS A 18 24.55 37.26 -20.25
N GLY A 19 23.81 38.34 -20.35
CA GLY A 19 22.44 38.40 -19.83
C GLY A 19 21.51 37.41 -20.50
N LEU A 20 21.55 37.34 -21.84
CA LEU A 20 20.77 36.40 -22.60
C LEU A 20 21.09 34.95 -22.27
N HIS A 21 22.39 34.62 -22.18
CA HIS A 21 22.87 33.30 -21.83
C HIS A 21 22.41 32.88 -20.42
N ALA A 22 22.48 33.81 -19.47
CA ALA A 22 21.99 33.56 -18.11
C ALA A 22 20.47 33.30 -18.05
N ILE A 23 19.69 33.98 -18.87
CA ILE A 23 18.24 33.78 -18.97
C ILE A 23 17.96 32.40 -19.59
N VAL A 24 18.60 32.08 -20.71
CA VAL A 24 18.44 30.77 -21.38
C VAL A 24 18.81 29.63 -20.44
N TRP A 25 19.94 29.75 -19.74
CA TRP A 25 20.36 28.74 -18.76
C TRP A 25 19.34 28.55 -17.63
N ARG A 26 18.78 29.67 -17.12
CA ARG A 26 17.78 29.63 -16.06
C ARG A 26 16.48 28.95 -16.52
N ILE A 27 16.00 29.29 -17.72
CA ILE A 27 14.81 28.67 -18.32
C ILE A 27 15.03 27.19 -18.56
N SER A 28 16.19 26.80 -19.12
CA SER A 28 16.52 25.38 -19.34
C SER A 28 16.57 24.60 -18.04
N LYS A 29 17.14 25.17 -16.97
CA LYS A 29 17.22 24.52 -15.66
C LYS A 29 15.84 24.33 -15.03
N VAL A 30 14.96 25.32 -15.15
CA VAL A 30 13.59 25.23 -14.65
C VAL A 30 12.81 24.19 -15.44
N GLY A 31 12.82 24.26 -16.78
CA GLY A 31 12.13 23.30 -17.64
C GLY A 31 12.63 21.87 -17.43
N TYR A 32 13.93 21.66 -17.22
CA TYR A 32 14.47 20.33 -16.90
C TYR A 32 13.93 19.79 -15.56
N ARG A 33 13.89 20.62 -14.51
CA ARG A 33 13.33 20.22 -13.23
C ARG A 33 11.85 19.89 -13.31
N GLU A 34 11.09 20.73 -13.98
CA GLU A 34 9.65 20.51 -14.19
C GLU A 34 9.41 19.24 -15.00
N GLY A 35 10.20 19.00 -16.06
CA GLY A 35 10.10 17.78 -16.86
C GLY A 35 10.40 16.50 -16.06
N ILE A 36 11.43 16.52 -15.20
CA ILE A 36 11.74 15.38 -14.32
C ILE A 36 10.58 15.16 -13.33
N THR A 37 10.07 16.21 -12.72
CA THR A 37 8.99 16.10 -11.73
C THR A 37 7.73 15.54 -12.39
N ALA A 38 7.31 16.11 -13.52
CA ALA A 38 6.15 15.63 -14.26
C ALA A 38 6.31 14.18 -14.74
N GLY A 39 7.51 13.82 -15.22
CA GLY A 39 7.80 12.44 -15.62
C GLY A 39 7.73 11.44 -14.46
N LYS A 40 8.26 11.80 -13.29
CA LYS A 40 8.15 10.97 -12.09
C LYS A 40 6.70 10.82 -11.62
N GLU A 41 5.95 11.91 -11.59
CA GLU A 41 4.54 11.88 -11.20
C GLU A 41 3.72 11.00 -12.15
N ALA A 42 3.92 11.12 -13.46
CA ALA A 42 3.24 10.29 -14.46
C ALA A 42 3.56 8.80 -14.29
N ALA A 43 4.84 8.44 -14.11
CA ALA A 43 5.26 7.06 -13.90
C ALA A 43 4.73 6.47 -12.58
N LEU A 44 4.74 7.27 -11.50
CA LEU A 44 4.18 6.85 -10.21
C LEU A 44 2.66 6.64 -10.31
N GLN A 45 1.95 7.51 -11.01
CA GLN A 45 0.50 7.39 -11.19
C GLN A 45 0.17 6.14 -12.02
N GLU A 46 0.88 5.91 -13.13
CA GLU A 46 0.69 4.72 -13.96
C GLU A 46 0.94 3.42 -13.17
N GLY A 47 2.03 3.37 -12.38
CA GLY A 47 2.33 2.23 -11.53
C GLY A 47 1.28 2.01 -10.44
N PHE A 48 0.79 3.10 -9.82
CA PHE A 48 -0.28 3.01 -8.84
C PHE A 48 -1.58 2.51 -9.46
N ASP A 49 -1.99 3.05 -10.60
CA ASP A 49 -3.24 2.67 -11.27
C ASP A 49 -3.21 1.19 -11.69
N ALA A 50 -2.09 0.72 -12.25
CA ALA A 50 -1.91 -0.69 -12.58
C ALA A 50 -1.95 -1.58 -11.34
N GLY A 51 -1.18 -1.28 -10.30
CA GLY A 51 -1.15 -2.05 -9.06
C GLY A 51 -2.50 -2.05 -8.33
N PHE A 52 -3.22 -0.94 -8.37
CA PHE A 52 -4.57 -0.87 -7.79
C PHE A 52 -5.57 -1.72 -8.59
N ALA A 53 -5.57 -1.63 -9.93
CA ALA A 53 -6.51 -2.36 -10.77
C ALA A 53 -6.26 -3.88 -10.73
N ASP A 54 -5.00 -4.30 -10.84
CA ASP A 54 -4.63 -5.69 -11.01
C ASP A 54 -4.52 -6.45 -9.68
N THR A 55 -4.16 -5.76 -8.61
CA THR A 55 -3.89 -6.40 -7.32
C THR A 55 -4.77 -5.84 -6.20
N GLY A 56 -4.79 -4.53 -6.03
CA GLY A 56 -5.44 -3.90 -4.89
C GLY A 56 -6.94 -4.09 -4.86
N ALA A 57 -7.61 -3.79 -5.95
CA ALA A 57 -9.07 -3.84 -6.04
C ALA A 57 -9.63 -5.28 -5.98
N PRO A 58 -9.06 -6.29 -6.67
CA PRO A 58 -9.51 -7.68 -6.56
C PRO A 58 -9.39 -8.23 -5.14
N ILE A 59 -8.22 -8.10 -4.52
CA ILE A 59 -7.96 -8.59 -3.16
C ILE A 59 -8.85 -7.85 -2.14
N GLY A 60 -8.90 -6.52 -2.24
CA GLY A 60 -9.74 -5.70 -1.35
C GLY A 60 -11.22 -6.04 -1.44
N ARG A 61 -11.71 -6.31 -2.65
CA ARG A 61 -13.09 -6.74 -2.89
C ARG A 61 -13.35 -8.10 -2.27
N GLU A 62 -12.50 -9.09 -2.49
CA GLU A 62 -12.67 -10.43 -1.92
C GLU A 62 -12.71 -10.38 -0.40
N LEU A 63 -11.73 -9.72 0.22
CA LEU A 63 -11.68 -9.58 1.67
C LEU A 63 -12.90 -8.80 2.22
N GLY A 64 -13.33 -7.75 1.50
CA GLY A 64 -14.52 -6.97 1.86
C GLY A 64 -15.81 -7.80 1.82
N ILE A 65 -15.99 -8.63 0.80
CA ILE A 65 -17.14 -9.54 0.68
C ILE A 65 -17.15 -10.52 1.84
N LEU A 66 -16.04 -11.19 2.14
CA LEU A 66 -15.94 -12.16 3.23
C LEU A 66 -16.27 -11.52 4.59
N ARG A 67 -15.77 -10.31 4.85
CA ARG A 67 -16.10 -9.56 6.07
C ARG A 67 -17.57 -9.15 6.14
N GLY A 68 -18.12 -8.69 5.02
CA GLY A 68 -19.53 -8.33 4.92
C GLY A 68 -20.45 -9.51 5.19
N MET A 69 -20.15 -10.66 4.62
CA MET A 69 -20.93 -11.90 4.79
C MET A 69 -20.85 -12.42 6.23
N SER A 70 -19.66 -12.46 6.82
CA SER A 70 -19.52 -12.89 8.23
C SER A 70 -20.31 -11.98 9.18
N SER A 71 -20.29 -10.68 8.93
CA SER A 71 -21.07 -9.70 9.70
C SER A 71 -22.58 -9.89 9.51
N ALA A 72 -23.03 -10.12 8.28
CA ALA A 72 -24.43 -10.37 7.98
C ALA A 72 -24.95 -11.65 8.66
N ILE A 73 -24.17 -12.73 8.63
CA ILE A 73 -24.51 -13.98 9.33
C ILE A 73 -24.64 -13.74 10.85
N LEU A 74 -23.71 -13.00 11.44
CA LEU A 74 -23.78 -12.67 12.87
C LEU A 74 -25.04 -11.87 13.24
N VAL A 75 -25.45 -10.93 12.39
CA VAL A 75 -26.69 -10.16 12.59
C VAL A 75 -27.93 -11.05 12.47
N LEU A 76 -27.96 -11.91 11.45
CA LEU A 76 -29.05 -12.87 11.25
C LEU A 76 -29.18 -13.81 12.44
N LEU A 77 -28.10 -14.36 12.96
CA LEU A 77 -28.10 -15.25 14.11
C LEU A 77 -28.58 -14.54 15.39
N ARG A 78 -28.28 -13.27 15.55
CA ARG A 78 -28.79 -12.49 16.70
C ARG A 78 -30.28 -12.27 16.63
N SER A 79 -30.82 -12.05 15.45
CA SER A 79 -32.26 -11.79 15.24
C SER A 79 -33.12 -13.06 15.18
N SER A 80 -32.56 -14.22 14.80
CA SER A 80 -33.27 -15.47 14.65
C SER A 80 -33.48 -16.19 15.98
N THR A 81 -34.72 -16.59 16.29
CA THR A 81 -35.05 -17.34 17.53
C THR A 81 -35.13 -18.85 17.29
N THR A 82 -35.14 -19.31 16.04
CA THR A 82 -35.59 -20.67 15.65
C THR A 82 -34.50 -21.59 15.10
N VAL A 83 -33.21 -21.18 15.17
CA VAL A 83 -32.12 -22.00 14.63
C VAL A 83 -31.69 -23.02 15.67
N ASN A 84 -31.83 -24.31 15.34
CA ASN A 84 -31.25 -25.39 16.12
C ASN A 84 -29.73 -25.26 16.08
N GLU A 85 -29.04 -25.47 17.19
CA GLU A 85 -27.56 -25.29 17.33
C GLU A 85 -27.08 -23.85 17.18
N LYS A 86 -27.91 -22.85 17.45
CA LYS A 86 -27.60 -21.45 17.31
C LYS A 86 -26.27 -21.03 17.98
N GLU A 87 -26.02 -21.56 19.18
CA GLU A 87 -24.82 -21.19 19.96
C GLU A 87 -23.54 -21.67 19.27
N SER A 88 -23.51 -22.91 18.74
CA SER A 88 -22.37 -23.43 18.01
C SER A 88 -22.09 -22.63 16.72
N ILE A 89 -23.14 -22.39 15.94
CA ILE A 89 -23.02 -21.63 14.69
C ILE A 89 -22.60 -20.18 14.95
N GLN A 90 -23.09 -19.59 16.04
CA GLN A 90 -22.70 -18.24 16.44
C GLN A 90 -21.23 -18.16 16.87
N ALA A 91 -20.73 -19.16 17.60
CA ALA A 91 -19.34 -19.25 17.98
C ALA A 91 -18.42 -19.37 16.75
N ASP A 92 -18.78 -20.27 15.81
CA ASP A 92 -18.06 -20.42 14.54
C ASP A 92 -18.03 -19.11 13.73
N ALA A 93 -19.15 -18.41 13.63
CA ALA A 93 -19.25 -17.14 12.92
C ALA A 93 -18.42 -16.03 13.59
N GLN A 94 -18.38 -16.00 14.92
CA GLN A 94 -17.55 -15.05 15.67
C GLN A 94 -16.07 -15.33 15.48
N GLU A 95 -15.66 -16.59 15.49
CA GLU A 95 -14.29 -16.98 15.22
C GLU A 95 -13.84 -16.58 13.81
N ILE A 96 -14.65 -16.89 12.79
CA ILE A 96 -14.42 -16.48 11.40
C ILE A 96 -14.29 -14.95 11.29
N SER A 97 -15.20 -14.21 11.90
CA SER A 97 -15.15 -12.74 11.91
C SER A 97 -13.89 -12.21 12.57
N SER A 98 -13.47 -12.82 13.68
CA SER A 98 -12.23 -12.50 14.38
C SER A 98 -10.97 -12.78 13.53
N GLN A 99 -10.94 -13.93 12.83
CA GLN A 99 -9.86 -14.28 11.91
C GLN A 99 -9.78 -13.29 10.75
N LEU A 100 -10.89 -12.95 10.12
CA LEU A 100 -10.96 -11.98 9.02
C LEU A 100 -10.54 -10.56 9.45
N SER A 101 -10.81 -10.16 10.70
CA SER A 101 -10.40 -8.85 11.20
C SER A 101 -8.88 -8.73 11.38
N ARG A 102 -8.19 -9.83 11.63
CA ARG A 102 -6.73 -9.87 11.78
C ARG A 102 -5.97 -9.86 10.46
N ILE A 103 -6.59 -10.30 9.36
CA ILE A 103 -5.96 -10.34 8.04
C ILE A 103 -5.87 -8.91 7.51
N ARG A 104 -4.65 -8.43 7.25
CA ARG A 104 -4.40 -7.13 6.61
C ARG A 104 -4.14 -7.33 5.12
N PHE A 105 -4.37 -6.30 4.33
CA PHE A 105 -4.07 -6.32 2.90
C PHE A 105 -2.58 -6.64 2.64
N SER A 106 -1.69 -6.06 3.43
CA SER A 106 -0.25 -6.28 3.34
C SER A 106 0.20 -7.73 3.58
N ASP A 107 -0.61 -8.54 4.30
CA ASP A 107 -0.28 -9.92 4.59
C ASP A 107 -0.59 -10.87 3.42
N ILE A 108 -1.55 -10.48 2.57
CA ILE A 108 -2.06 -11.29 1.45
C ILE A 108 -1.64 -10.77 0.08
N MET A 109 -1.07 -9.56 0.01
CA MET A 109 -0.55 -9.00 -1.23
C MET A 109 0.62 -9.83 -1.74
N PRO A 110 0.64 -10.20 -3.04
CA PRO A 110 1.78 -10.86 -3.63
C PRO A 110 3.01 -9.95 -3.55
N ARG A 111 4.15 -10.54 -3.14
CA ARG A 111 5.42 -9.81 -3.07
C ARG A 111 5.99 -9.64 -4.46
N ASP A 112 6.41 -8.44 -4.78
CA ASP A 112 7.17 -8.17 -6.00
C ASP A 112 8.65 -8.53 -5.77
N VAL A 113 8.98 -9.78 -6.08
CA VAL A 113 10.32 -10.32 -5.86
C VAL A 113 11.35 -9.63 -6.76
N GLU A 114 10.97 -9.22 -7.96
CA GLU A 114 11.87 -8.52 -8.90
C GLU A 114 12.22 -7.12 -8.39
N ALA A 115 11.23 -6.37 -7.91
CA ALA A 115 11.45 -5.06 -7.34
C ALA A 115 12.29 -5.13 -6.05
N GLU A 116 12.05 -6.12 -5.20
CA GLU A 116 12.84 -6.35 -3.98
C GLU A 116 14.30 -6.70 -4.31
N GLU A 117 14.52 -7.56 -5.29
CA GLU A 117 15.86 -7.96 -5.73
C GLU A 117 16.61 -6.79 -6.34
N HIS A 118 15.94 -6.00 -7.20
CA HIS A 118 16.51 -4.79 -7.79
C HIS A 118 16.88 -3.75 -6.74
N ALA A 119 15.99 -3.52 -5.76
CA ALA A 119 16.27 -2.62 -4.65
C ALA A 119 17.47 -3.10 -3.82
N ARG A 120 17.61 -4.41 -3.59
CA ARG A 120 18.75 -4.99 -2.89
C ARG A 120 20.06 -4.78 -3.65
N GLN A 121 20.07 -4.98 -4.96
CA GLN A 121 21.26 -4.75 -5.80
C GLN A 121 21.74 -3.30 -5.71
N HIS A 122 20.84 -2.33 -5.77
CA HIS A 122 21.21 -0.92 -5.58
C HIS A 122 21.79 -0.63 -4.21
N LEU A 123 21.27 -1.25 -3.17
CA LEU A 123 21.82 -1.11 -1.81
C LEU A 123 23.24 -1.67 -1.67
N GLU A 124 23.53 -2.78 -2.36
CA GLU A 124 24.85 -3.40 -2.36
C GLU A 124 25.86 -2.60 -3.18
N GLU A 125 25.45 -2.03 -4.32
CA GLU A 125 26.33 -1.25 -5.20
C GLU A 125 26.67 0.13 -4.64
N GLU A 126 25.72 0.81 -4.02
CA GLU A 126 25.94 2.18 -3.53
C GLU A 126 26.66 2.24 -2.19
N GLY A 127 26.75 1.13 -1.43
CA GLY A 127 27.44 1.06 -0.14
C GLY A 127 26.92 2.05 0.92
N VAL A 128 25.90 2.79 0.58
CA VAL A 128 25.24 3.80 1.42
C VAL A 128 23.99 3.16 1.97
N GLY A 129 23.97 2.86 3.25
CA GLY A 129 22.70 2.54 3.92
C GLY A 129 21.71 3.65 3.60
N ILE A 130 20.61 3.31 2.93
CA ILE A 130 19.53 4.28 2.72
C ILE A 130 19.10 4.71 4.11
N ASP A 131 19.38 5.97 4.42
CA ASP A 131 18.84 6.61 5.63
C ASP A 131 17.32 6.60 5.46
N VAL A 132 16.68 5.59 6.05
CA VAL A 132 15.22 5.44 5.97
C VAL A 132 14.65 6.70 6.55
N HIS A 133 13.95 7.47 5.73
CA HIS A 133 13.38 8.74 6.14
C HIS A 133 12.66 8.54 7.48
N GLU A 134 13.00 9.35 8.48
CA GLU A 134 12.54 9.23 9.88
C GLU A 134 11.04 8.94 10.01
N LYS A 135 10.22 9.49 9.11
CA LYS A 135 8.77 9.22 9.04
C LYS A 135 8.42 7.78 8.68
N ILE A 136 9.21 7.13 7.81
CA ILE A 136 8.97 5.73 7.42
C ILE A 136 9.39 4.80 8.54
N ALA A 137 10.49 5.11 9.23
CA ALA A 137 10.92 4.38 10.41
C ALA A 137 9.86 4.47 11.52
N ALA A 138 9.39 5.69 11.82
CA ALA A 138 8.34 5.92 12.81
C ALA A 138 7.00 5.21 12.46
N THR A 139 6.64 5.14 11.18
CA THR A 139 5.45 4.39 10.74
C THR A 139 5.60 2.89 10.98
N ARG A 140 6.77 2.32 10.67
CA ARG A 140 7.07 0.90 10.96
C ARG A 140 7.04 0.58 12.44
N ASP A 141 7.59 1.48 13.26
CA ASP A 141 7.59 1.32 14.70
C ASP A 141 6.16 1.39 15.26
N MET A 142 5.32 2.27 14.74
CA MET A 142 3.89 2.35 15.10
C MET A 142 3.13 1.08 14.71
N GLU A 143 3.33 0.56 13.50
CA GLU A 143 2.74 -0.72 13.07
C GLU A 143 3.17 -1.87 13.98
N GLY A 144 4.44 -1.92 14.37
CA GLY A 144 4.95 -2.90 15.32
C GLY A 144 4.29 -2.82 16.70
N ILE A 145 4.05 -1.60 17.20
CA ILE A 145 3.37 -1.37 18.48
C ILE A 145 1.89 -1.75 18.38
N GLU A 146 1.21 -1.43 17.27
CA GLU A 146 -0.18 -1.83 17.04
C GLU A 146 -0.32 -3.35 16.99
N ASP A 147 0.61 -4.07 16.36
CA ASP A 147 0.65 -5.53 16.35
C ASP A 147 0.83 -6.12 17.75
N MET A 148 1.73 -5.53 18.55
CA MET A 148 1.92 -5.95 19.94
C MET A 148 0.66 -5.70 20.80
N LEU A 149 0.02 -4.55 20.67
CA LEU A 149 -1.20 -4.20 21.39
C LEU A 149 -2.38 -5.10 20.99
N SER A 150 -2.52 -5.38 19.70
CA SER A 150 -3.55 -6.28 19.18
C SER A 150 -3.38 -7.70 19.71
N ASN A 151 -2.15 -8.20 19.82
CA ASN A 151 -1.84 -9.50 20.39
C ASN A 151 -2.10 -9.56 21.90
N LEU A 152 -1.80 -8.49 22.63
CA LEU A 152 -2.10 -8.37 24.06
C LEU A 152 -3.62 -8.31 24.33
N ALA A 153 -4.37 -7.55 23.52
CA ALA A 153 -5.83 -7.43 23.67
C ALA A 153 -6.55 -8.74 23.34
N ALA A 154 -5.97 -9.59 22.48
CA ALA A 154 -6.54 -10.89 22.12
C ALA A 154 -6.35 -11.97 23.20
N GLY A 155 -5.59 -11.71 24.27
CA GLY A 155 -5.36 -12.66 25.38
C GLY A 155 -4.67 -13.96 24.95
N THR A 156 -4.12 -14.01 23.74
CA THR A 156 -3.44 -15.18 23.20
C THR A 156 -1.99 -15.22 23.69
N ASN A 157 -1.63 -16.30 24.35
CA ASN A 157 -0.26 -16.63 24.67
C ASN A 157 0.61 -16.51 23.40
N ILE A 158 1.76 -15.87 23.55
CA ILE A 158 2.75 -15.54 22.52
C ILE A 158 3.43 -16.83 21.96
N THR A 159 2.66 -17.77 21.46
CA THR A 159 3.18 -18.94 20.78
C THR A 159 2.68 -18.95 19.35
N SER A 160 3.57 -18.54 18.44
CA SER A 160 3.39 -18.51 16.98
C SER A 160 2.47 -17.42 16.41
N THR A 161 2.94 -16.17 16.38
CA THR A 161 2.41 -15.16 15.45
C THR A 161 2.92 -15.45 14.04
N THR A 162 2.45 -16.51 13.43
CA THR A 162 2.57 -16.65 11.98
C THR A 162 1.64 -15.59 11.38
N ARG A 163 2.21 -14.63 10.63
CA ARG A 163 1.40 -13.64 9.91
C ARG A 163 0.36 -14.36 9.05
N PRO A 164 -0.88 -13.86 8.99
CA PRO A 164 -1.89 -14.42 8.12
C PRO A 164 -1.38 -14.48 6.68
N SER A 165 -1.75 -15.52 5.97
CA SER A 165 -1.35 -15.77 4.59
C SER A 165 -2.56 -15.85 3.67
N VAL A 166 -2.33 -15.84 2.35
CA VAL A 166 -3.39 -16.11 1.35
C VAL A 166 -4.09 -17.44 1.62
N ASN A 167 -3.37 -18.42 2.16
CA ASN A 167 -3.96 -19.73 2.48
C ASN A 167 -4.97 -19.64 3.64
N ASP A 168 -4.74 -18.75 4.61
CA ASP A 168 -5.68 -18.52 5.71
C ASP A 168 -6.98 -17.90 5.21
N VAL A 169 -6.91 -16.98 4.24
CA VAL A 169 -8.10 -16.42 3.57
C VAL A 169 -8.90 -17.52 2.92
N ARG A 170 -8.25 -18.47 2.24
CA ARG A 170 -8.91 -19.60 1.58
C ARG A 170 -9.61 -20.53 2.59
N ILE A 171 -8.94 -20.85 3.67
CA ILE A 171 -9.52 -21.67 4.75
C ILE A 171 -10.76 -20.98 5.33
N VAL A 172 -10.66 -19.69 5.61
CA VAL A 172 -11.79 -18.91 6.17
C VAL A 172 -12.94 -18.83 5.18
N LYS A 173 -12.66 -18.67 3.88
CA LYS A 173 -13.64 -18.69 2.80
C LYS A 173 -14.40 -20.01 2.75
N ASP A 174 -13.69 -21.14 2.79
CA ASP A 174 -14.31 -22.48 2.80
C ASP A 174 -15.15 -22.71 4.05
N ARG A 175 -14.69 -22.30 5.22
CA ARG A 175 -15.48 -22.34 6.48
C ARG A 175 -16.75 -21.51 6.39
N LEU A 176 -16.64 -20.29 5.84
CA LEU A 176 -17.78 -19.40 5.67
C LEU A 176 -18.82 -19.99 4.72
N LYS A 177 -18.38 -20.67 3.65
CA LYS A 177 -19.24 -21.37 2.72
C LYS A 177 -20.02 -22.52 3.40
N VAL A 178 -19.31 -23.37 4.15
CA VAL A 178 -19.95 -24.44 4.94
C VAL A 178 -20.99 -23.88 5.91
N LEU A 179 -20.69 -22.73 6.53
CA LEU A 179 -21.59 -22.07 7.48
C LEU A 179 -22.82 -21.49 6.78
N SER A 180 -22.67 -20.92 5.59
CA SER A 180 -23.78 -20.43 4.77
C SER A 180 -24.69 -21.56 4.31
N ASP A 181 -24.13 -22.71 3.90
CA ASP A 181 -24.88 -23.90 3.51
C ASP A 181 -25.73 -24.46 4.69
N ARG A 182 -25.16 -24.51 5.90
CA ARG A 182 -25.89 -24.91 7.12
C ARG A 182 -27.06 -23.98 7.46
N LEU A 183 -26.96 -22.70 7.11
CA LEU A 183 -28.00 -21.70 7.30
C LEU A 183 -28.95 -21.60 6.12
N ASN A 184 -28.78 -22.43 5.08
CA ASN A 184 -29.58 -22.40 3.84
C ASN A 184 -29.53 -21.03 3.13
N LEU A 185 -28.38 -20.30 3.28
CA LEU A 185 -28.13 -19.03 2.63
C LEU A 185 -27.35 -19.28 1.34
N GLN A 186 -27.93 -18.90 0.22
CA GLN A 186 -27.23 -18.97 -1.07
C GLN A 186 -26.37 -17.69 -1.23
N PHE A 187 -25.09 -17.80 -0.97
CA PHE A 187 -24.13 -16.77 -1.32
C PHE A 187 -23.28 -17.24 -2.50
N ASP A 188 -23.17 -16.40 -3.51
CA ASP A 188 -22.28 -16.59 -4.64
C ASP A 188 -20.89 -16.05 -4.25
N ILE A 189 -19.93 -16.95 -3.90
CA ILE A 189 -18.61 -16.60 -3.37
C ILE A 189 -17.51 -17.04 -4.33
#